data_be48a29b461369bc3ae1cc9cba4f40b0
#
_entry.id   be48a29b461369bc3ae1cc9cba4f40b0
#
_cell.length_a   1.000
_cell.length_b   1.000
_cell.length_c   1.000
_cell.angle_alpha   90.00
_cell.angle_beta   90.00
_cell.angle_gamma   90.00
#
_symmetry.space_group_name_H-M   'P 1'
#
loop_
_entity.id
_entity.type
_entity.pdbx_description
1 polymer ?
#
loop_
_entity_poly.entity_id
_entity_poly.type
_entity_poly.pdbx_seq_one_letter_code
_entity_poly.pdbx_strand_id
1 'polypeptide(L)'
;MFRNALKTGAAFAIVAFAALASAQDYPAKPITIVVPFAAGGPTDTVARLVAQSMGETLKQTVIVENAGGAGGTIGANKVAKAKPDGYTLLLHHIGHSTAPALYRTLPYNALNDFEPIGLITDVPMTIVSKKDFPPKDMKELIAYVKANKDKVTYANAGIGSASHLCGMLFMSAIQTDMTTVPYKGTAPAMNDLLGGQVDFMCDQTTNTTGQIKSGKVKVYAVTTPKRVPSLPDVPTMQESGLANFDVAIWHGLYAPKGTPKPVIDKLTGALQTALKDSKVKARFAELGTEPVSSDKATPDALGKHVKAQVELWSPIIKKAGVYAD
;
A
#
# COMPACT_ATOMS: atom_id res chain seq x y z
N MET A 1 10.94 -27.21 56.74
CA MET A 1 10.52 -27.26 55.33
C MET A 1 9.57 -26.16 54.88
N PHE A 2 8.87 -25.42 55.74
CA PHE A 2 7.88 -24.40 55.34
C PHE A 2 8.42 -23.02 54.98
N ARG A 3 9.70 -22.72 55.24
CA ARG A 3 10.27 -21.36 55.02
C ARG A 3 10.77 -21.13 53.57
N ASN A 4 10.99 -22.18 52.78
CA ASN A 4 11.44 -22.06 51.38
C ASN A 4 10.28 -21.99 50.37
N ALA A 5 9.10 -22.49 50.72
CA ALA A 5 7.93 -22.42 49.84
C ALA A 5 7.34 -21.00 49.70
N LEU A 6 7.49 -20.16 50.76
CA LEU A 6 7.02 -18.77 50.72
C LEU A 6 7.88 -17.85 49.84
N LYS A 7 9.16 -18.15 49.72
CA LYS A 7 10.09 -17.33 48.90
C LYS A 7 9.91 -17.57 47.41
N THR A 8 9.54 -18.80 47.00
CA THR A 8 9.31 -19.13 45.57
C THR A 8 7.98 -18.59 45.06
N GLY A 9 6.95 -18.56 45.90
CA GLY A 9 5.63 -17.98 45.55
C GLY A 9 5.66 -16.47 45.37
N ALA A 10 6.46 -15.75 46.17
CA ALA A 10 6.63 -14.29 46.05
C ALA A 10 7.37 -13.87 44.81
N ALA A 11 8.39 -14.65 44.37
CA ALA A 11 9.16 -14.35 43.15
C ALA A 11 8.30 -14.54 41.88
N PHE A 12 7.43 -15.56 41.83
CA PHE A 12 6.53 -15.78 40.69
C PHE A 12 5.42 -14.71 40.59
N ALA A 13 4.90 -14.21 41.71
CA ALA A 13 3.92 -13.16 41.76
C ALA A 13 4.49 -11.80 41.27
N ILE A 14 5.75 -11.51 41.60
CA ILE A 14 6.41 -10.27 41.18
C ILE A 14 6.68 -10.26 39.67
N VAL A 15 7.08 -11.38 39.09
CA VAL A 15 7.31 -11.49 37.65
C VAL A 15 6.00 -11.38 36.84
N ALA A 16 4.89 -11.95 37.34
CA ALA A 16 3.57 -11.83 36.71
C ALA A 16 3.02 -10.39 36.79
N PHE A 17 3.27 -9.67 37.88
CA PHE A 17 2.86 -8.26 38.04
C PHE A 17 3.67 -7.30 37.15
N ALA A 18 4.96 -7.56 36.94
CA ALA A 18 5.80 -6.76 36.04
C ALA A 18 5.39 -6.91 34.56
N ALA A 19 4.93 -8.10 34.15
CA ALA A 19 4.43 -8.32 32.79
C ALA A 19 3.09 -7.62 32.50
N LEU A 20 2.24 -7.44 33.52
CA LEU A 20 0.97 -6.71 33.41
C LEU A 20 1.15 -5.18 33.40
N ALA A 21 2.16 -4.66 34.10
CA ALA A 21 2.44 -3.23 34.16
C ALA A 21 2.94 -2.68 32.80
N SER A 22 3.70 -3.47 32.03
CA SER A 22 4.25 -3.03 30.72
C SER A 22 3.18 -2.86 29.63
N ALA A 23 2.02 -3.49 29.74
CA ALA A 23 0.93 -3.36 28.77
C ALA A 23 0.04 -2.13 29.03
N GLN A 24 0.06 -1.57 30.24
CA GLN A 24 -0.79 -0.45 30.66
C GLN A 24 -0.27 0.90 30.13
N ASP A 25 1.03 1.02 29.89
CA ASP A 25 1.68 2.27 29.46
C ASP A 25 1.97 2.39 27.97
N TYR A 26 1.57 1.41 27.16
CA TYR A 26 1.72 1.52 25.70
C TYR A 26 0.69 2.47 25.09
N PRO A 27 1.06 3.40 24.19
CA PRO A 27 2.43 3.78 23.82
C PRO A 27 3.03 4.83 24.76
N ALA A 28 4.28 4.63 25.22
CA ALA A 28 5.03 5.58 26.08
C ALA A 28 6.04 6.43 25.29
N LYS A 29 6.25 6.15 23.99
CA LYS A 29 7.16 6.84 23.08
C LYS A 29 6.56 6.92 21.67
N PRO A 30 7.11 7.74 20.77
CA PRO A 30 6.65 7.84 19.39
C PRO A 30 6.63 6.48 18.68
N ILE A 31 5.61 6.29 17.82
CA ILE A 31 5.44 5.11 16.96
C ILE A 31 5.90 5.48 15.56
N THR A 32 6.60 4.59 14.86
CA THR A 32 7.03 4.78 13.49
C THR A 32 6.25 3.86 12.55
N ILE A 33 5.57 4.44 11.55
CA ILE A 33 5.01 3.72 10.42
C ILE A 33 6.02 3.77 9.28
N VAL A 34 6.58 2.62 8.93
CA VAL A 34 7.45 2.47 7.76
C VAL A 34 6.59 2.34 6.51
N VAL A 35 6.81 3.22 5.54
CA VAL A 35 6.26 3.18 4.20
C VAL A 35 7.34 2.71 3.24
N PRO A 36 7.17 1.57 2.54
CA PRO A 36 8.23 0.97 1.73
C PRO A 36 8.38 1.61 0.34
N PHE A 37 8.06 2.89 0.20
CA PHE A 37 8.13 3.68 -1.03
C PHE A 37 8.59 5.11 -0.74
N ALA A 38 8.96 5.84 -1.80
CA ALA A 38 9.38 7.24 -1.69
C ALA A 38 8.29 8.13 -1.08
N ALA A 39 8.71 9.14 -0.33
CA ALA A 39 7.83 10.17 0.22
C ALA A 39 7.07 10.92 -0.88
N GLY A 40 5.86 11.37 -0.56
CA GLY A 40 4.97 12.08 -1.48
C GLY A 40 4.20 11.19 -2.45
N GLY A 41 4.42 9.87 -2.43
CA GLY A 41 3.64 8.92 -3.21
C GLY A 41 2.31 8.53 -2.52
N PRO A 42 1.49 7.69 -3.19
CA PRO A 42 0.15 7.36 -2.71
C PRO A 42 0.14 6.67 -1.33
N THR A 43 1.03 5.71 -1.11
CA THR A 43 1.13 4.99 0.17
C THR A 43 1.59 5.91 1.30
N ASP A 44 2.50 6.84 1.02
CA ASP A 44 2.94 7.88 1.97
C ASP A 44 1.79 8.83 2.35
N THR A 45 0.99 9.22 1.36
CA THR A 45 -0.20 10.05 1.58
C THR A 45 -1.20 9.36 2.50
N VAL A 46 -1.53 8.10 2.24
CA VAL A 46 -2.41 7.28 3.11
C VAL A 46 -1.82 7.18 4.53
N ALA A 47 -0.51 6.87 4.63
CA ALA A 47 0.16 6.72 5.92
C ALA A 47 0.11 7.99 6.77
N ARG A 48 0.38 9.18 6.18
CA ARG A 48 0.38 10.45 6.92
C ARG A 48 -1.01 10.84 7.41
N LEU A 49 -2.04 10.61 6.61
CA LEU A 49 -3.42 10.88 7.02
C LEU A 49 -3.84 10.00 8.21
N VAL A 50 -3.54 8.70 8.15
CA VAL A 50 -3.85 7.77 9.22
C VAL A 50 -2.97 8.03 10.45
N ALA A 51 -1.66 8.28 10.27
CA ALA A 51 -0.72 8.56 11.35
C ALA A 51 -1.13 9.76 12.21
N GLN A 52 -1.58 10.85 11.58
CA GLN A 52 -2.02 12.05 12.29
C GLN A 52 -3.20 11.73 13.22
N SER A 53 -4.26 11.12 12.72
CA SER A 53 -5.45 10.80 13.51
C SER A 53 -5.22 9.68 14.53
N MET A 54 -4.39 8.67 14.21
CA MET A 54 -3.95 7.67 15.19
C MET A 54 -3.16 8.30 16.33
N GLY A 55 -2.30 9.28 16.03
CA GLY A 55 -1.53 10.01 17.03
C GLY A 55 -2.40 10.75 18.04
N GLU A 56 -3.47 11.40 17.59
CA GLU A 56 -4.47 12.04 18.45
C GLU A 56 -5.15 11.04 19.39
N THR A 57 -5.54 9.88 18.86
CA THR A 57 -6.19 8.79 19.63
C THR A 57 -5.23 8.16 20.65
N LEU A 58 -3.99 7.90 20.25
CA LEU A 58 -2.98 7.23 21.07
C LEU A 58 -2.28 8.20 22.04
N LYS A 59 -2.49 9.51 21.89
CA LYS A 59 -1.81 10.58 22.65
C LYS A 59 -0.28 10.48 22.54
N GLN A 60 0.20 10.03 21.38
CA GLN A 60 1.61 9.89 21.07
C GLN A 60 1.86 10.26 19.60
N THR A 61 3.04 10.79 19.32
CA THR A 61 3.44 11.08 17.95
C THR A 61 3.54 9.81 17.15
N VAL A 62 2.88 9.78 15.99
CA VAL A 62 3.03 8.72 14.98
C VAL A 62 3.80 9.30 13.79
N ILE A 63 5.02 8.81 13.58
CA ILE A 63 5.97 9.29 12.57
C ILE A 63 5.86 8.39 11.33
N VAL A 64 5.95 8.98 10.13
CA VAL A 64 6.07 8.23 8.88
C VAL A 64 7.51 8.25 8.42
N GLU A 65 8.08 7.05 8.23
CA GLU A 65 9.43 6.84 7.68
C GLU A 65 9.34 6.17 6.31
N ASN A 66 9.99 6.73 5.31
CA ASN A 66 10.03 6.18 3.96
C ASN A 66 11.30 5.34 3.74
N ALA A 67 11.12 4.03 3.48
CA ALA A 67 12.20 3.08 3.23
C ALA A 67 11.97 2.34 1.90
N GLY A 68 12.08 3.07 0.78
CA GLY A 68 11.76 2.59 -0.56
C GLY A 68 12.87 1.75 -1.20
N GLY A 69 12.47 0.91 -2.14
CA GLY A 69 13.35 0.10 -2.99
C GLY A 69 12.88 -1.33 -3.16
N ALA A 70 13.32 -1.99 -4.24
CA ALA A 70 12.96 -3.36 -4.60
C ALA A 70 11.46 -3.66 -4.45
N GLY A 71 10.60 -2.85 -5.08
CA GLY A 71 9.15 -3.01 -5.05
C GLY A 71 8.50 -2.93 -3.66
N GLY A 72 9.23 -2.42 -2.65
CA GLY A 72 8.78 -2.31 -1.25
C GLY A 72 9.38 -3.38 -0.31
N THR A 73 10.11 -4.34 -0.82
CA THR A 73 10.66 -5.43 0.01
C THR A 73 11.70 -4.96 1.03
N ILE A 74 12.44 -3.87 0.75
CA ILE A 74 13.42 -3.29 1.69
C ILE A 74 12.72 -2.80 2.96
N GLY A 75 11.69 -1.98 2.83
CA GLY A 75 10.94 -1.46 3.97
C GLY A 75 10.18 -2.56 4.73
N ALA A 76 9.59 -3.52 4.01
CA ALA A 76 8.93 -4.66 4.63
C ALA A 76 9.90 -5.53 5.45
N ASN A 77 11.09 -5.84 4.91
CA ASN A 77 12.12 -6.59 5.63
C ASN A 77 12.63 -5.84 6.88
N LYS A 78 12.74 -4.51 6.81
CA LYS A 78 13.09 -3.69 7.97
C LYS A 78 12.11 -3.91 9.12
N VAL A 79 10.80 -3.91 8.83
CA VAL A 79 9.76 -4.11 9.84
C VAL A 79 9.70 -5.56 10.31
N ALA A 80 9.83 -6.54 9.41
CA ALA A 80 9.86 -7.96 9.77
C ALA A 80 10.94 -8.28 10.82
N LYS A 81 12.07 -7.55 10.79
CA LYS A 81 13.20 -7.69 11.72
C LYS A 81 13.17 -6.73 12.92
N ALA A 82 12.18 -5.87 13.01
CA ALA A 82 12.05 -4.94 14.12
C ALA A 82 11.59 -5.64 15.41
N LYS A 83 11.76 -4.98 16.56
CA LYS A 83 11.25 -5.49 17.84
C LYS A 83 9.73 -5.58 17.81
N PRO A 84 9.13 -6.68 18.28
CA PRO A 84 7.68 -6.86 18.31
C PRO A 84 7.05 -6.15 19.52
N ASP A 85 7.33 -4.86 19.67
CA ASP A 85 6.89 -4.02 20.79
C ASP A 85 5.79 -2.99 20.38
N GLY A 86 5.39 -3.00 19.11
CA GLY A 86 4.35 -2.11 18.56
C GLY A 86 4.85 -0.71 18.19
N TYR A 87 6.13 -0.38 18.31
CA TYR A 87 6.66 0.94 17.98
C TYR A 87 7.19 1.07 16.55
N THR A 88 7.31 -0.04 15.83
CA THR A 88 7.66 -0.04 14.40
C THR A 88 6.59 -0.80 13.64
N LEU A 89 5.86 -0.11 12.77
CA LEU A 89 4.75 -0.66 12.00
C LEU A 89 5.07 -0.59 10.51
N LEU A 90 4.42 -1.41 9.71
CA LEU A 90 4.48 -1.37 8.26
C LEU A 90 3.13 -0.95 7.69
N LEU A 91 3.09 0.06 6.84
CA LEU A 91 1.94 0.32 5.98
C LEU A 91 2.31 -0.09 4.56
N HIS A 92 1.66 -1.14 4.07
CA HIS A 92 1.93 -1.69 2.74
C HIS A 92 0.62 -1.96 1.98
N HIS A 93 0.73 -2.25 0.71
CA HIS A 93 -0.36 -2.50 -0.21
C HIS A 93 -0.20 -3.87 -0.90
N ILE A 94 -0.91 -4.11 -1.99
CA ILE A 94 -0.91 -5.36 -2.78
C ILE A 94 0.51 -5.93 -3.04
N GLY A 95 1.54 -5.08 -3.14
CA GLY A 95 2.94 -5.51 -3.29
C GLY A 95 3.42 -6.47 -2.20
N HIS A 96 2.84 -6.40 -0.98
CA HIS A 96 3.13 -7.32 0.11
C HIS A 96 2.73 -8.76 -0.21
N SER A 97 1.59 -8.94 -0.88
CA SER A 97 1.07 -10.26 -1.26
C SER A 97 1.67 -10.80 -2.56
N THR A 98 2.20 -9.94 -3.42
CA THR A 98 2.79 -10.36 -4.71
C THR A 98 4.29 -10.64 -4.60
N ALA A 99 4.98 -10.06 -3.62
CA ALA A 99 6.41 -10.26 -3.40
C ALA A 99 6.84 -11.74 -3.30
N PRO A 100 6.10 -12.65 -2.62
CA PRO A 100 6.47 -14.07 -2.55
C PRO A 100 6.52 -14.79 -3.89
N ALA A 101 5.83 -14.30 -4.90
CA ALA A 101 5.85 -14.89 -6.25
C ALA A 101 6.86 -14.21 -7.18
N LEU A 102 7.19 -12.94 -6.93
CA LEU A 102 8.07 -12.13 -7.77
C LEU A 102 9.53 -12.27 -7.41
N TYR A 103 9.86 -12.45 -6.13
CA TYR A 103 11.23 -12.55 -5.64
C TYR A 103 11.56 -14.01 -5.33
N ARG A 104 12.56 -14.59 -6.01
CA ARG A 104 13.04 -15.95 -5.74
C ARG A 104 13.69 -16.07 -4.36
N THR A 105 14.31 -14.99 -3.91
CA THR A 105 14.94 -14.87 -2.60
C THR A 105 14.35 -13.69 -1.82
N LEU A 106 13.20 -13.91 -1.18
CA LEU A 106 12.57 -12.91 -0.33
C LEU A 106 13.12 -13.02 1.10
N PRO A 107 13.69 -11.94 1.70
CA PRO A 107 14.34 -12.00 3.01
C PRO A 107 13.37 -12.03 4.21
N TYR A 108 12.08 -12.18 3.97
CA TYR A 108 11.01 -12.30 4.96
C TYR A 108 9.85 -13.14 4.41
N ASN A 109 8.98 -13.60 5.30
CA ASN A 109 7.74 -14.28 4.94
C ASN A 109 6.55 -13.31 5.09
N ALA A 110 5.89 -12.98 3.98
CA ALA A 110 4.78 -12.01 3.97
C ALA A 110 3.57 -12.43 4.82
N LEU A 111 3.35 -13.73 5.06
CA LEU A 111 2.25 -14.24 5.85
C LEU A 111 2.62 -14.48 7.33
N ASN A 112 3.89 -14.82 7.61
CA ASN A 112 4.28 -15.35 8.92
C ASN A 112 5.13 -14.39 9.75
N ASP A 113 5.75 -13.36 9.15
CA ASP A 113 6.65 -12.45 9.87
C ASP A 113 5.96 -11.16 10.33
N PHE A 114 4.64 -11.07 10.16
CA PHE A 114 3.85 -9.90 10.52
C PHE A 114 2.60 -10.27 11.32
N GLU A 115 2.19 -9.37 12.22
CA GLU A 115 0.86 -9.35 12.83
C GLU A 115 0.00 -8.33 12.10
N PRO A 116 -1.11 -8.72 11.46
CA PRO A 116 -2.04 -7.77 10.86
C PRO A 116 -2.68 -6.87 11.93
N ILE A 117 -2.92 -5.60 11.59
CA ILE A 117 -3.66 -4.65 12.43
C ILE A 117 -5.02 -4.35 11.81
N GLY A 118 -5.07 -4.03 10.52
CA GLY A 118 -6.32 -3.81 9.80
C GLY A 118 -6.12 -3.25 8.40
N LEU A 119 -7.13 -3.46 7.55
CA LEU A 119 -7.24 -2.79 6.26
C LEU A 119 -7.54 -1.29 6.46
N ILE A 120 -7.12 -0.46 5.51
CA ILE A 120 -7.25 1.00 5.57
C ILE A 120 -8.20 1.52 4.49
N THR A 121 -7.91 1.21 3.24
CA THR A 121 -8.61 1.73 2.06
C THR A 121 -8.32 0.87 0.83
N ASP A 122 -9.22 0.93 -0.16
CA ASP A 122 -9.01 0.44 -1.52
C ASP A 122 -8.90 1.65 -2.45
N VAL A 123 -7.71 1.90 -2.99
CA VAL A 123 -7.44 3.08 -3.83
C VAL A 123 -7.57 2.71 -5.30
N PRO A 124 -8.49 3.35 -6.05
CA PRO A 124 -8.54 3.23 -7.50
C PRO A 124 -7.24 3.67 -8.15
N MET A 125 -6.92 3.15 -9.32
CA MET A 125 -5.82 3.64 -10.13
C MET A 125 -6.32 4.39 -11.35
N THR A 126 -5.43 5.16 -11.96
CA THR A 126 -5.67 5.90 -13.21
C THR A 126 -4.54 5.62 -14.19
N ILE A 127 -4.87 5.52 -15.47
CA ILE A 127 -3.87 5.60 -16.55
C ILE A 127 -3.69 7.08 -16.90
N VAL A 128 -2.49 7.59 -16.67
CA VAL A 128 -2.14 9.00 -16.94
C VAL A 128 -0.89 9.09 -17.78
N SER A 129 -0.80 10.15 -18.61
CA SER A 129 0.39 10.47 -19.41
C SER A 129 0.86 11.90 -19.18
N LYS A 130 2.07 12.20 -19.66
CA LYS A 130 2.52 13.59 -19.82
C LYS A 130 1.51 14.38 -20.64
N LYS A 131 1.41 15.69 -20.36
CA LYS A 131 0.37 16.56 -20.92
C LYS A 131 0.32 16.55 -22.44
N ASP A 132 1.48 16.59 -23.09
CA ASP A 132 1.61 16.71 -24.54
C ASP A 132 1.72 15.35 -25.26
N PHE A 133 1.41 14.25 -24.57
CA PHE A 133 1.41 12.92 -25.18
C PHE A 133 0.34 12.85 -26.29
N PRO A 134 0.67 12.34 -27.51
CA PRO A 134 -0.22 12.46 -28.67
C PRO A 134 -1.63 11.88 -28.47
N PRO A 135 -1.84 10.65 -27.90
CA PRO A 135 -3.17 10.06 -27.77
C PRO A 135 -4.14 10.94 -26.97
N LYS A 136 -5.40 11.01 -27.40
CA LYS A 136 -6.45 11.81 -26.77
C LYS A 136 -7.36 10.98 -25.86
N ASP A 137 -7.50 9.71 -26.17
CA ASP A 137 -8.35 8.76 -25.43
C ASP A 137 -7.66 7.38 -25.31
N MET A 138 -8.29 6.44 -24.62
CA MET A 138 -7.75 5.09 -24.43
C MET A 138 -7.59 4.31 -25.74
N LYS A 139 -8.51 4.47 -26.69
CA LYS A 139 -8.43 3.81 -27.98
C LYS A 139 -7.20 4.27 -28.77
N GLU A 140 -7.00 5.57 -28.81
CA GLU A 140 -5.79 6.16 -29.44
C GLU A 140 -4.52 5.77 -28.68
N LEU A 141 -4.56 5.71 -27.32
CA LEU A 141 -3.44 5.28 -26.50
C LEU A 141 -3.01 3.85 -26.87
N ILE A 142 -3.96 2.93 -26.93
CA ILE A 142 -3.68 1.53 -27.30
C ILE A 142 -3.09 1.44 -28.71
N ALA A 143 -3.68 2.14 -29.67
CA ALA A 143 -3.16 2.16 -31.05
C ALA A 143 -1.75 2.73 -31.14
N TYR A 144 -1.51 3.84 -30.41
CA TYR A 144 -0.22 4.50 -30.37
C TYR A 144 0.87 3.63 -29.74
N VAL A 145 0.56 3.00 -28.59
CA VAL A 145 1.48 2.08 -27.92
C VAL A 145 1.85 0.92 -28.84
N LYS A 146 0.86 0.29 -29.51
CA LYS A 146 1.12 -0.80 -30.46
C LYS A 146 2.03 -0.40 -31.62
N ALA A 147 1.83 0.80 -32.14
CA ALA A 147 2.64 1.32 -33.27
C ALA A 147 4.04 1.78 -32.84
N ASN A 148 4.25 2.10 -31.56
CA ASN A 148 5.48 2.73 -31.05
C ASN A 148 6.06 1.99 -29.83
N LYS A 149 5.81 0.70 -29.68
CA LYS A 149 6.15 -0.09 -28.47
C LYS A 149 7.60 0.04 -27.99
N ASP A 150 8.54 0.17 -28.94
CA ASP A 150 9.98 0.27 -28.66
C ASP A 150 10.43 1.70 -28.27
N LYS A 151 9.54 2.69 -28.39
CA LYS A 151 9.83 4.11 -28.11
C LYS A 151 9.05 4.62 -26.90
N VAL A 152 7.84 4.08 -26.68
CA VAL A 152 6.97 4.50 -25.57
C VAL A 152 7.48 3.91 -24.26
N THR A 153 7.60 4.77 -23.25
CA THR A 153 8.06 4.40 -21.92
C THR A 153 6.93 4.38 -20.90
N TYR A 154 6.88 3.31 -20.11
CA TYR A 154 5.95 3.14 -19.01
C TYR A 154 6.68 3.22 -17.65
N ALA A 155 6.34 4.21 -16.83
CA ALA A 155 6.95 4.41 -15.51
C ALA A 155 6.22 3.62 -14.42
N ASN A 156 6.98 3.05 -13.47
CA ASN A 156 6.42 2.34 -12.33
C ASN A 156 7.28 2.52 -11.06
N ALA A 157 6.77 2.12 -9.90
CA ALA A 157 7.42 2.26 -8.59
C ALA A 157 8.37 1.09 -8.22
N GLY A 158 8.86 0.37 -9.22
CA GLY A 158 9.69 -0.84 -9.07
C GLY A 158 8.88 -2.13 -9.26
N ILE A 159 9.59 -3.20 -9.61
CA ILE A 159 8.98 -4.52 -9.88
C ILE A 159 8.24 -5.01 -8.62
N GLY A 160 6.99 -5.45 -8.80
CA GLY A 160 6.10 -5.86 -7.71
C GLY A 160 5.30 -4.74 -7.06
N SER A 161 5.55 -3.47 -7.41
CA SER A 161 4.71 -2.37 -6.96
C SER A 161 3.33 -2.39 -7.61
N ALA A 162 2.37 -1.65 -7.04
CA ALA A 162 1.02 -1.52 -7.58
C ALA A 162 1.02 -1.00 -9.03
N SER A 163 1.83 0.02 -9.33
CA SER A 163 1.96 0.57 -10.67
C SER A 163 2.58 -0.41 -11.66
N HIS A 164 3.54 -1.24 -11.22
CA HIS A 164 4.10 -2.31 -12.06
C HIS A 164 3.03 -3.35 -12.40
N LEU A 165 2.26 -3.83 -11.41
CA LEU A 165 1.18 -4.82 -11.62
C LEU A 165 0.11 -4.28 -12.57
N CYS A 166 -0.31 -3.02 -12.39
CA CYS A 166 -1.26 -2.36 -13.30
C CYS A 166 -0.70 -2.31 -14.73
N GLY A 167 0.57 -1.97 -14.91
CA GLY A 167 1.24 -1.97 -16.22
C GLY A 167 1.29 -3.35 -16.86
N MET A 168 1.61 -4.38 -16.09
CA MET A 168 1.58 -5.77 -16.57
C MET A 168 0.19 -6.18 -17.06
N LEU A 169 -0.86 -5.86 -16.29
CA LEU A 169 -2.24 -6.14 -16.69
C LEU A 169 -2.61 -5.35 -17.94
N PHE A 170 -2.17 -4.11 -18.06
CA PHE A 170 -2.41 -3.30 -19.26
C PHE A 170 -1.70 -3.89 -20.48
N MET A 171 -0.41 -4.21 -20.38
CA MET A 171 0.36 -4.89 -21.46
C MET A 171 -0.31 -6.20 -21.88
N SER A 172 -0.73 -7.01 -20.91
CA SER A 172 -1.46 -8.27 -21.19
C SER A 172 -2.79 -8.01 -21.89
N ALA A 173 -3.57 -7.03 -21.45
CA ALA A 173 -4.87 -6.70 -22.03
C ALA A 173 -4.77 -6.21 -23.48
N ILE A 174 -3.73 -5.44 -23.79
CA ILE A 174 -3.49 -4.92 -25.14
C ILE A 174 -2.60 -5.85 -25.99
N GLN A 175 -2.10 -6.94 -25.41
CA GLN A 175 -1.19 -7.90 -26.07
C GLN A 175 0.07 -7.22 -26.67
N THR A 176 0.69 -6.33 -25.90
CA THR A 176 1.85 -5.57 -26.37
C THR A 176 2.76 -5.25 -25.19
N ASP A 177 4.01 -5.67 -25.27
CA ASP A 177 5.03 -5.32 -24.30
C ASP A 177 5.55 -3.89 -24.54
N MET A 178 5.98 -3.25 -23.47
CA MET A 178 6.50 -1.87 -23.48
C MET A 178 7.80 -1.76 -22.69
N THR A 179 8.61 -0.75 -23.02
CA THR A 179 9.76 -0.38 -22.21
C THR A 179 9.32 0.17 -20.87
N THR A 180 9.71 -0.49 -19.76
CA THR A 180 9.37 -0.09 -18.41
C THR A 180 10.53 0.63 -17.72
N VAL A 181 10.23 1.73 -17.01
CA VAL A 181 11.20 2.54 -16.26
C VAL A 181 10.86 2.45 -14.76
N PRO A 182 11.62 1.66 -13.97
CA PRO A 182 11.35 1.49 -12.55
C PRO A 182 11.94 2.61 -11.69
N TYR A 183 11.17 3.07 -10.71
CA TYR A 183 11.54 4.06 -9.70
C TYR A 183 11.44 3.48 -8.28
N LYS A 184 11.94 4.18 -7.27
CA LYS A 184 11.79 3.81 -5.85
C LYS A 184 10.42 4.19 -5.24
N GLY A 185 9.44 4.51 -6.09
CA GLY A 185 8.08 4.96 -5.73
C GLY A 185 7.49 5.79 -6.86
N THR A 186 6.17 6.03 -6.86
CA THR A 186 5.53 6.78 -7.95
C THR A 186 5.69 8.29 -7.85
N ALA A 187 6.09 8.86 -6.69
CA ALA A 187 6.37 10.30 -6.61
C ALA A 187 7.51 10.74 -7.54
N PRO A 188 8.71 10.13 -7.54
CA PRO A 188 9.74 10.46 -8.53
C PRO A 188 9.32 10.11 -9.96
N ALA A 189 8.55 9.04 -10.19
CA ALA A 189 8.02 8.73 -11.51
C ALA A 189 7.06 9.81 -12.02
N MET A 190 6.21 10.35 -11.14
CA MET A 190 5.32 11.47 -11.48
C MET A 190 6.08 12.75 -11.81
N ASN A 191 7.17 13.04 -11.11
CA ASN A 191 8.01 14.19 -11.42
C ASN A 191 8.62 14.07 -12.83
N ASP A 192 9.10 12.89 -13.20
CA ASP A 192 9.66 12.64 -14.52
C ASP A 192 8.57 12.61 -15.61
N LEU A 193 7.35 12.16 -15.27
CA LEU A 193 6.19 12.26 -16.14
C LEU A 193 5.83 13.73 -16.44
N LEU A 194 5.78 14.57 -15.40
CA LEU A 194 5.54 16.01 -15.52
C LEU A 194 6.65 16.72 -16.27
N GLY A 195 7.89 16.27 -16.13
CA GLY A 195 9.08 16.75 -16.85
C GLY A 195 9.22 16.19 -18.26
N GLY A 196 8.32 15.30 -18.71
CA GLY A 196 8.34 14.71 -20.06
C GLY A 196 9.40 13.63 -20.27
N GLN A 197 10.08 13.16 -19.23
CA GLN A 197 11.16 12.15 -19.32
C GLN A 197 10.61 10.73 -19.54
N VAL A 198 9.37 10.49 -19.16
CA VAL A 198 8.61 9.25 -19.42
C VAL A 198 7.24 9.59 -19.99
N ASP A 199 6.61 8.63 -20.67
CA ASP A 199 5.42 8.93 -21.45
C ASP A 199 4.12 8.78 -20.68
N PHE A 200 3.95 7.65 -19.98
CA PHE A 200 2.76 7.41 -19.18
C PHE A 200 3.00 6.43 -18.03
N MET A 201 2.03 6.33 -17.14
CA MET A 201 2.05 5.43 -15.99
C MET A 201 0.64 5.08 -15.53
N CYS A 202 0.52 4.00 -14.78
CA CYS A 202 -0.65 3.70 -13.96
C CYS A 202 -0.32 4.03 -12.51
N ASP A 203 -1.12 4.91 -11.90
CA ASP A 203 -0.89 5.26 -10.50
C ASP A 203 -2.20 5.51 -9.76
N GLN A 204 -2.14 5.45 -8.44
CA GLN A 204 -3.28 5.57 -7.56
C GLN A 204 -3.85 6.98 -7.54
N THR A 205 -5.18 7.10 -7.42
CA THR A 205 -5.89 8.39 -7.35
C THR A 205 -5.35 9.31 -6.26
N THR A 206 -4.88 8.77 -5.15
CA THR A 206 -4.27 9.55 -4.04
C THR A 206 -3.02 10.35 -4.46
N ASN A 207 -2.40 10.01 -5.57
CA ASN A 207 -1.29 10.77 -6.17
C ASN A 207 -1.72 11.54 -7.42
N THR A 208 -2.65 10.98 -8.24
CA THR A 208 -2.96 11.52 -9.55
C THR A 208 -4.10 12.53 -9.58
N THR A 209 -5.07 12.45 -8.65
CA THR A 209 -6.27 13.32 -8.66
C THR A 209 -5.92 14.81 -8.70
N GLY A 210 -4.95 15.26 -7.92
CA GLY A 210 -4.51 16.65 -7.92
C GLY A 210 -3.88 17.07 -9.24
N GLN A 211 -3.08 16.21 -9.87
CA GLN A 211 -2.42 16.46 -11.16
C GLN A 211 -3.44 16.49 -12.30
N ILE A 212 -4.44 15.61 -12.25
CA ILE A 212 -5.54 15.55 -13.24
C ILE A 212 -6.40 16.82 -13.14
N LYS A 213 -6.87 17.18 -11.94
CA LYS A 213 -7.71 18.38 -11.73
C LYS A 213 -7.00 19.68 -12.11
N SER A 214 -5.68 19.75 -11.93
CA SER A 214 -4.87 20.91 -12.34
C SER A 214 -4.44 20.90 -13.80
N GLY A 215 -4.85 19.89 -14.59
CA GLY A 215 -4.54 19.78 -16.02
C GLY A 215 -3.04 19.60 -16.31
N LYS A 216 -2.25 19.10 -15.35
CA LYS A 216 -0.81 18.88 -15.51
C LYS A 216 -0.48 17.56 -16.20
N VAL A 217 -1.38 16.61 -16.15
CA VAL A 217 -1.30 15.32 -16.83
C VAL A 217 -2.57 15.09 -17.65
N LYS A 218 -2.45 14.25 -18.68
CA LYS A 218 -3.61 13.72 -19.40
C LYS A 218 -4.06 12.43 -18.71
N VAL A 219 -5.38 12.21 -18.55
CA VAL A 219 -5.95 10.99 -17.98
C VAL A 219 -6.77 10.27 -19.03
N TYR A 220 -6.70 8.95 -19.05
CA TYR A 220 -7.39 8.10 -20.02
C TYR A 220 -8.51 7.29 -19.40
N ALA A 221 -8.30 6.72 -18.22
CA ALA A 221 -9.32 5.94 -17.52
C ALA A 221 -8.99 5.75 -16.03
N VAL A 222 -10.02 5.40 -15.26
CA VAL A 222 -9.88 4.80 -13.94
C VAL A 222 -10.01 3.28 -14.04
N THR A 223 -9.34 2.56 -13.15
CA THR A 223 -9.23 1.08 -13.23
C THR A 223 -10.35 0.34 -12.49
N THR A 224 -11.23 1.05 -11.82
CA THR A 224 -12.38 0.49 -11.10
C THR A 224 -13.59 0.28 -12.02
N PRO A 225 -14.53 -0.64 -11.69
CA PRO A 225 -15.73 -0.90 -12.48
C PRO A 225 -16.69 0.29 -12.57
N LYS A 226 -16.59 1.22 -11.61
CA LYS A 226 -17.37 2.45 -11.56
C LYS A 226 -16.45 3.66 -11.61
N ARG A 227 -16.93 4.76 -12.18
CA ARG A 227 -16.23 6.04 -12.17
C ARG A 227 -16.01 6.52 -10.74
N VAL A 228 -14.90 7.21 -10.52
CA VAL A 228 -14.52 7.74 -9.21
C VAL A 228 -15.24 9.09 -9.00
N PRO A 229 -15.96 9.30 -7.88
CA PRO A 229 -16.72 10.54 -7.66
C PRO A 229 -15.90 11.83 -7.73
N SER A 230 -14.61 11.79 -7.35
CA SER A 230 -13.70 12.94 -7.45
C SER A 230 -13.25 13.25 -8.88
N LEU A 231 -13.48 12.34 -9.84
CA LEU A 231 -13.10 12.40 -11.26
C LEU A 231 -14.27 11.94 -12.15
N PRO A 232 -15.45 12.59 -12.08
CA PRO A 232 -16.70 12.08 -12.68
C PRO A 232 -16.67 11.98 -14.20
N ASP A 233 -15.83 12.79 -14.86
CA ASP A 233 -15.70 12.82 -16.31
C ASP A 233 -14.70 11.78 -16.85
N VAL A 234 -13.92 11.14 -15.98
CA VAL A 234 -12.94 10.14 -16.38
C VAL A 234 -13.63 8.78 -16.56
N PRO A 235 -13.59 8.18 -17.76
CA PRO A 235 -14.23 6.89 -18.00
C PRO A 235 -13.50 5.76 -17.26
N THR A 236 -14.20 4.63 -17.08
CA THR A 236 -13.56 3.40 -16.60
C THR A 236 -12.81 2.68 -17.73
N MET A 237 -11.91 1.76 -17.38
CA MET A 237 -11.26 0.90 -18.38
C MET A 237 -12.28 0.10 -19.18
N GLN A 238 -13.38 -0.36 -18.56
CA GLN A 238 -14.46 -1.10 -19.22
C GLN A 238 -15.21 -0.22 -20.21
N GLU A 239 -15.58 1.01 -19.83
CA GLU A 239 -16.18 2.01 -20.74
C GLU A 239 -15.26 2.35 -21.91
N SER A 240 -13.96 2.19 -21.72
CA SER A 240 -12.90 2.46 -22.71
C SER A 240 -12.54 1.26 -23.57
N GLY A 241 -13.28 0.13 -23.47
CA GLY A 241 -13.14 -1.05 -24.30
C GLY A 241 -12.24 -2.14 -23.75
N LEU A 242 -11.69 -2.00 -22.53
CA LEU A 242 -10.91 -3.02 -21.85
C LEU A 242 -11.79 -3.75 -20.83
N ALA A 243 -12.61 -4.68 -21.30
CA ALA A 243 -13.45 -5.52 -20.45
C ALA A 243 -12.58 -6.29 -19.44
N ASN A 244 -13.11 -6.54 -18.24
CA ASN A 244 -12.46 -7.30 -17.17
C ASN A 244 -11.17 -6.65 -16.60
N PHE A 245 -10.94 -5.38 -16.86
CA PHE A 245 -9.87 -4.64 -16.20
C PHE A 245 -10.40 -3.99 -14.93
N ASP A 246 -10.11 -4.62 -13.79
CA ASP A 246 -10.53 -4.15 -12.47
C ASP A 246 -9.35 -4.27 -11.51
N VAL A 247 -8.82 -3.14 -11.07
CA VAL A 247 -7.69 -3.06 -10.14
C VAL A 247 -7.90 -1.92 -9.16
N ALA A 248 -8.04 -2.25 -7.89
CA ALA A 248 -7.95 -1.31 -6.79
C ALA A 248 -6.83 -1.75 -5.84
N ILE A 249 -6.17 -0.78 -5.23
CA ILE A 249 -4.98 -1.04 -4.40
C ILE A 249 -5.34 -0.93 -2.94
N TRP A 250 -5.58 -2.08 -2.33
CA TRP A 250 -5.79 -2.16 -0.90
C TRP A 250 -4.52 -1.79 -0.11
N HIS A 251 -4.71 -1.12 1.04
CA HIS A 251 -3.64 -0.80 1.98
C HIS A 251 -3.96 -1.44 3.33
N GLY A 252 -2.92 -1.98 3.98
CA GLY A 252 -3.01 -2.58 5.29
C GLY A 252 -1.90 -2.09 6.22
N LEU A 253 -2.19 -2.10 7.51
CA LEU A 253 -1.26 -1.78 8.59
C LEU A 253 -0.87 -3.07 9.31
N TYR A 254 0.44 -3.22 9.59
CA TYR A 254 1.01 -4.42 10.19
C TYR A 254 2.02 -4.05 11.28
N ALA A 255 2.19 -4.95 12.24
CA ALA A 255 3.29 -4.96 13.19
C ALA A 255 4.22 -6.17 12.94
N PRO A 256 5.43 -6.20 13.51
CA PRO A 256 6.28 -7.39 13.50
C PRO A 256 5.60 -8.58 14.17
N LYS A 257 5.90 -9.80 13.70
CA LYS A 257 5.40 -11.05 14.31
C LYS A 257 5.76 -11.14 15.79
N GLY A 258 4.80 -11.57 16.61
CA GLY A 258 4.95 -11.68 18.05
C GLY A 258 4.66 -10.39 18.83
N THR A 259 4.18 -9.33 18.17
CA THR A 259 3.67 -8.13 18.87
C THR A 259 2.51 -8.53 19.77
N PRO A 260 2.53 -8.15 21.07
CA PRO A 260 1.54 -8.61 22.03
C PRO A 260 0.11 -8.21 21.65
N LYS A 261 -0.83 -9.13 21.85
CA LYS A 261 -2.25 -8.91 21.52
C LYS A 261 -2.83 -7.60 22.09
N PRO A 262 -2.59 -7.20 23.35
CA PRO A 262 -3.09 -5.92 23.86
C PRO A 262 -2.57 -4.70 23.07
N VAL A 263 -1.35 -4.78 22.56
CA VAL A 263 -0.76 -3.73 21.70
C VAL A 263 -1.46 -3.70 20.35
N ILE A 264 -1.66 -4.87 19.71
CA ILE A 264 -2.42 -4.98 18.45
C ILE A 264 -3.84 -4.46 18.63
N ASP A 265 -4.54 -4.83 19.70
CA ASP A 265 -5.92 -4.38 19.97
C ASP A 265 -5.98 -2.84 20.10
N LYS A 266 -5.00 -2.22 20.77
CA LYS A 266 -4.92 -0.76 20.93
C LYS A 266 -4.62 -0.06 19.61
N LEU A 267 -3.71 -0.61 18.79
CA LEU A 267 -3.42 -0.09 17.45
C LEU A 267 -4.61 -0.23 16.51
N THR A 268 -5.31 -1.37 16.55
CA THR A 268 -6.54 -1.61 15.78
C THR A 268 -7.63 -0.60 16.16
N GLY A 269 -7.86 -0.37 17.45
CA GLY A 269 -8.81 0.63 17.93
C GLY A 269 -8.48 2.04 17.46
N ALA A 270 -7.20 2.42 17.52
CA ALA A 270 -6.73 3.72 17.02
C ALA A 270 -6.90 3.85 15.50
N LEU A 271 -6.61 2.80 14.74
CA LEU A 271 -6.85 2.74 13.30
C LEU A 271 -8.34 2.91 12.97
N GLN A 272 -9.21 2.14 13.62
CA GLN A 272 -10.67 2.23 13.40
C GLN A 272 -11.22 3.62 13.74
N THR A 273 -10.67 4.28 14.75
CA THR A 273 -11.02 5.66 15.11
C THR A 273 -10.56 6.63 14.00
N ALA A 274 -9.34 6.48 13.52
CA ALA A 274 -8.80 7.28 12.41
C ALA A 274 -9.64 7.14 11.13
N LEU A 275 -10.09 5.94 10.79
CA LEU A 275 -10.91 5.70 9.60
C LEU A 275 -12.36 6.25 9.73
N LYS A 276 -12.81 6.56 10.94
CA LYS A 276 -14.09 7.25 11.21
C LYS A 276 -13.96 8.76 11.27
N ASP A 277 -12.74 9.28 11.40
CA ASP A 277 -12.47 10.72 11.48
C ASP A 277 -12.98 11.43 10.22
N SER A 278 -13.76 12.50 10.42
CA SER A 278 -14.36 13.28 9.33
C SER A 278 -13.31 13.95 8.43
N LYS A 279 -12.18 14.38 8.98
CA LYS A 279 -11.07 14.99 8.23
C LYS A 279 -10.39 13.93 7.33
N VAL A 280 -10.15 12.72 7.87
CA VAL A 280 -9.58 11.61 7.11
C VAL A 280 -10.54 11.21 5.98
N LYS A 281 -11.84 11.04 6.27
CA LYS A 281 -12.85 10.72 5.25
C LYS A 281 -12.94 11.78 4.16
N ALA A 282 -13.02 13.05 4.54
CA ALA A 282 -13.08 14.15 3.59
C ALA A 282 -11.85 14.17 2.68
N ARG A 283 -10.67 14.01 3.26
CA ARG A 283 -9.42 14.00 2.48
C ARG A 283 -9.31 12.79 1.57
N PHE A 284 -9.71 11.61 2.00
CA PHE A 284 -9.76 10.42 1.14
C PHE A 284 -10.72 10.62 -0.03
N ALA A 285 -11.93 11.15 0.23
CA ALA A 285 -12.89 11.44 -0.82
C ALA A 285 -12.37 12.43 -1.87
N GLU A 286 -11.70 13.51 -1.44
CA GLU A 286 -11.03 14.47 -2.34
C GLU A 286 -9.99 13.77 -3.24
N LEU A 287 -9.28 12.78 -2.70
CA LEU A 287 -8.24 12.01 -3.36
C LEU A 287 -8.78 10.81 -4.16
N GLY A 288 -10.10 10.62 -4.19
CA GLY A 288 -10.76 9.59 -4.98
C GLY A 288 -10.70 8.19 -4.37
N THR A 289 -10.67 8.11 -3.05
CA THR A 289 -10.77 6.84 -2.31
C THR A 289 -11.63 7.02 -1.05
N GLU A 290 -11.91 5.93 -0.34
CA GLU A 290 -12.69 5.92 0.90
C GLU A 290 -12.05 4.98 1.93
N PRO A 291 -12.18 5.28 3.24
CA PRO A 291 -11.80 4.33 4.27
C PRO A 291 -12.63 3.06 4.18
N VAL A 292 -12.05 1.91 4.49
CA VAL A 292 -12.83 0.67 4.66
C VAL A 292 -13.76 0.78 5.88
N SER A 293 -14.80 -0.04 5.89
CA SER A 293 -15.69 -0.21 7.06
C SER A 293 -14.95 -0.83 8.26
N SER A 294 -15.44 -0.58 9.46
CA SER A 294 -14.75 -0.99 10.70
C SER A 294 -14.57 -2.51 10.84
N ASP A 295 -15.46 -3.32 10.26
CA ASP A 295 -15.36 -4.78 10.22
C ASP A 295 -14.20 -5.27 9.36
N LYS A 296 -13.81 -4.52 8.34
CA LYS A 296 -12.62 -4.77 7.51
C LYS A 296 -11.33 -4.25 8.14
N ALA A 297 -11.40 -3.21 8.96
CA ALA A 297 -10.26 -2.65 9.67
C ALA A 297 -9.93 -3.49 10.94
N THR A 298 -9.72 -4.78 10.78
CA THR A 298 -9.44 -5.74 11.84
C THR A 298 -8.28 -6.66 11.47
N PRO A 299 -7.56 -7.22 12.46
CA PRO A 299 -6.48 -8.19 12.22
C PRO A 299 -6.94 -9.41 11.41
N ASP A 300 -8.09 -9.97 11.74
CA ASP A 300 -8.63 -11.16 11.06
C ASP A 300 -8.98 -10.86 9.60
N ALA A 301 -9.64 -9.73 9.32
CA ALA A 301 -10.00 -9.33 7.97
C ALA A 301 -8.76 -9.09 7.10
N LEU A 302 -7.74 -8.38 7.61
CA LEU A 302 -6.51 -8.15 6.87
C LEU A 302 -5.73 -9.45 6.67
N GLY A 303 -5.61 -10.31 7.68
CA GLY A 303 -4.92 -11.59 7.57
C GLY A 303 -5.53 -12.50 6.50
N LYS A 304 -6.85 -12.66 6.50
CA LYS A 304 -7.59 -13.41 5.48
C LYS A 304 -7.42 -12.78 4.09
N HIS A 305 -7.47 -11.46 4.01
CA HIS A 305 -7.31 -10.74 2.75
C HIS A 305 -5.92 -10.97 2.14
N VAL A 306 -4.85 -10.79 2.92
CA VAL A 306 -3.47 -11.01 2.42
C VAL A 306 -3.28 -12.44 1.93
N LYS A 307 -3.78 -13.43 2.69
CA LYS A 307 -3.70 -14.85 2.29
C LYS A 307 -4.40 -15.08 0.95
N ALA A 308 -5.62 -14.62 0.80
CA ALA A 308 -6.38 -14.74 -0.45
C ALA A 308 -5.67 -14.04 -1.63
N GLN A 309 -5.06 -12.88 -1.39
CA GLN A 309 -4.29 -12.16 -2.40
C GLN A 309 -2.99 -12.91 -2.81
N VAL A 310 -2.29 -13.52 -1.86
CA VAL A 310 -1.13 -14.39 -2.18
C VAL A 310 -1.56 -15.57 -3.04
N GLU A 311 -2.66 -16.23 -2.69
CA GLU A 311 -3.22 -17.38 -3.44
C GLU A 311 -3.68 -16.96 -4.84
N LEU A 312 -4.27 -15.78 -5.00
CA LEU A 312 -4.72 -15.24 -6.28
C LEU A 312 -3.54 -14.90 -7.21
N TRP A 313 -2.59 -14.11 -6.71
CA TRP A 313 -1.53 -13.54 -7.55
C TRP A 313 -0.40 -14.52 -7.87
N SER A 314 -0.09 -15.46 -6.98
CA SER A 314 1.04 -16.37 -7.16
C SER A 314 0.97 -17.19 -8.46
N PRO A 315 -0.13 -17.83 -8.84
CA PRO A 315 -0.20 -18.54 -10.10
C PRO A 315 -0.16 -17.62 -11.33
N ILE A 316 -0.74 -16.42 -11.24
CA ILE A 316 -0.74 -15.43 -12.33
C ILE A 316 0.69 -14.97 -12.63
N ILE A 317 1.44 -14.59 -11.60
CA ILE A 317 2.81 -14.11 -11.72
C ILE A 317 3.75 -15.21 -12.21
N LYS A 318 3.65 -16.42 -11.66
CA LYS A 318 4.44 -17.57 -12.09
C LYS A 318 4.19 -17.93 -13.55
N LYS A 319 2.92 -17.91 -13.99
CA LYS A 319 2.55 -18.16 -15.38
C LYS A 319 3.11 -17.09 -16.33
N ALA A 320 3.15 -15.85 -15.89
CA ALA A 320 3.72 -14.74 -16.66
C ALA A 320 5.27 -14.78 -16.73
N GLY A 321 5.93 -15.61 -15.89
CA GLY A 321 7.39 -15.76 -15.89
C GLY A 321 8.16 -14.52 -15.46
N VAL A 322 7.50 -13.60 -14.74
CA VAL A 322 8.10 -12.31 -14.31
C VAL A 322 8.75 -12.50 -12.94
N TYR A 323 10.03 -12.18 -12.87
CA TYR A 323 10.82 -12.20 -11.62
C TYR A 323 11.54 -10.87 -11.44
N ALA A 324 11.80 -10.53 -10.17
CA ALA A 324 12.43 -9.27 -9.77
C ALA A 324 13.93 -9.42 -9.47
N ASP A 325 14.44 -10.65 -9.46
CA ASP A 325 15.83 -11.06 -9.17
C ASP A 325 16.31 -12.20 -10.08
#